data_2a84424bd69ce771266930521da797d7
#
_entry.id   2a84424bd69ce771266930521da797d7
#
_cell.length_a   1.000
_cell.length_b   1.000
_cell.length_c   1.000
_cell.angle_alpha   90.00
_cell.angle_beta   90.00
_cell.angle_gamma   90.00
#
_symmetry.space_group_name_H-M   'P 1'
#
loop_
_entity.id
_entity.type
_entity.pdbx_description
1 polymer ?
#
loop_
_entity_poly.entity_id
_entity_poly.type
_entity_poly.pdbx_seq_one_letter_code
_entity_poly.pdbx_strand_id
1 'polypeptide(L)'
;MVNNLYVVTPRGFCAGVEMAIKALTWMLKIYDEPVYCYHEIVHNDWIVQRFKDKNVIFIEDPKDLPKDSIVMLSAHGTAPLIEMEFKNISMTSVNSVCPLVTKVHHEAKRFSEDGKKIIYVGHKNHDEAIGALGVAPDNMILVESVEDIDQTNLHNDKVALLAQTTLAMSEWEPILNKAKSEYQNIELPRKSDLCYATTNRQKALINISNKVDKVLVVGSSTSSNTNALVTTINNLGKEAHRIETLEDLNNINLKNVDVAITAGASAPDHIVKEISEFLNPNNLEFYVDTTEEEYFPLPKELRSNIT
;
A
#
# COMPACT_ATOMS: atom_id res chain seq x y z
N MET A 1 27.20 19.02 0.68
CA MET A 1 26.05 19.61 1.39
C MET A 1 24.96 19.78 0.35
N VAL A 2 23.72 19.46 0.65
CA VAL A 2 22.54 19.71 -0.19
C VAL A 2 22.30 21.22 -0.28
N ASN A 3 21.94 21.75 -1.47
CA ASN A 3 21.61 23.18 -1.58
C ASN A 3 20.26 23.45 -0.96
N ASN A 4 19.19 23.05 -1.64
CA ASN A 4 17.82 23.16 -1.14
C ASN A 4 17.26 21.76 -0.86
N LEU A 5 16.65 21.56 0.30
CA LEU A 5 15.90 20.36 0.64
C LEU A 5 14.42 20.69 0.75
N TYR A 6 13.61 20.12 -0.14
CA TYR A 6 12.16 20.27 -0.15
C TYR A 6 11.52 19.09 0.55
N VAL A 7 10.90 19.32 1.70
CA VAL A 7 10.12 18.30 2.42
C VAL A 7 8.70 18.27 1.87
N VAL A 8 8.39 17.25 1.09
CA VAL A 8 7.14 17.17 0.29
C VAL A 8 6.00 16.58 1.12
N THR A 9 4.83 17.21 1.01
CA THR A 9 3.57 16.75 1.62
C THR A 9 2.51 16.58 0.52
N PRO A 10 1.64 15.53 0.53
CA PRO A 10 1.47 14.55 1.61
C PRO A 10 2.59 13.49 1.63
N ARG A 11 2.86 12.95 2.83
CA ARG A 11 3.84 11.89 3.08
C ARG A 11 3.54 11.16 4.38
N GLY A 12 4.23 10.05 4.62
CA GLY A 12 4.10 9.31 5.86
C GLY A 12 2.83 8.47 5.93
N PHE A 13 2.40 8.08 7.11
CA PHE A 13 1.27 7.17 7.29
C PHE A 13 -0.01 7.70 6.65
N CYS A 14 -0.68 6.86 5.83
CA CYS A 14 -2.04 7.11 5.38
C CYS A 14 -3.06 6.63 6.43
N ALA A 15 -4.34 7.03 6.26
CA ALA A 15 -5.39 6.66 7.22
C ALA A 15 -5.56 5.13 7.39
N GLY A 16 -5.34 4.34 6.31
CA GLY A 16 -5.40 2.87 6.38
C GLY A 16 -4.29 2.28 7.26
N VAL A 17 -3.07 2.75 7.07
CA VAL A 17 -1.90 2.37 7.87
C VAL A 17 -2.06 2.80 9.33
N GLU A 18 -2.48 4.03 9.57
CA GLU A 18 -2.73 4.52 10.93
C GLU A 18 -3.79 3.69 11.66
N MET A 19 -4.88 3.36 10.97
CA MET A 19 -5.95 2.52 11.54
C MET A 19 -5.40 1.15 11.95
N ALA A 20 -4.64 0.48 11.08
CA ALA A 20 -4.09 -0.84 11.35
C ALA A 20 -3.10 -0.81 12.54
N ILE A 21 -2.18 0.16 12.56
CA ILE A 21 -1.21 0.35 13.67
C ILE A 21 -1.95 0.64 14.99
N LYS A 22 -2.96 1.49 14.97
CA LYS A 22 -3.80 1.80 16.14
C LYS A 22 -4.56 0.55 16.60
N ALA A 23 -5.13 -0.24 15.68
CA ALA A 23 -5.84 -1.48 16.00
C ALA A 23 -4.94 -2.48 16.72
N LEU A 24 -3.76 -2.78 16.18
CA LEU A 24 -2.82 -3.71 16.83
C LEU A 24 -2.32 -3.17 18.18
N THR A 25 -2.10 -1.86 18.28
CA THR A 25 -1.73 -1.22 19.55
C THR A 25 -2.84 -1.37 20.61
N TRP A 26 -4.11 -1.30 20.22
CA TRP A 26 -5.24 -1.52 21.12
C TRP A 26 -5.39 -2.98 21.50
N MET A 27 -5.20 -3.92 20.57
CA MET A 27 -5.20 -5.36 20.88
C MET A 27 -4.20 -5.69 21.98
N LEU A 28 -2.98 -5.17 21.91
CA LEU A 28 -1.94 -5.34 22.94
C LEU A 28 -2.29 -4.73 24.31
N LYS A 29 -3.32 -3.88 24.39
CA LYS A 29 -3.79 -3.30 25.66
C LYS A 29 -5.01 -4.03 26.22
N ILE A 30 -5.79 -4.67 25.36
CA ILE A 30 -7.07 -5.31 25.71
C ILE A 30 -6.84 -6.77 26.09
N TYR A 31 -5.89 -7.43 25.43
CA TYR A 31 -5.63 -8.86 25.59
C TYR A 31 -4.31 -9.09 26.32
N ASP A 32 -4.35 -9.95 27.33
CA ASP A 32 -3.16 -10.39 28.07
C ASP A 32 -2.44 -11.57 27.37
N GLU A 33 -3.15 -12.28 26.45
CA GLU A 33 -2.63 -13.38 25.66
C GLU A 33 -1.76 -12.86 24.50
N PRO A 34 -0.88 -13.72 23.95
CA PRO A 34 -0.11 -13.37 22.76
C PRO A 34 -1.01 -12.98 21.57
N VAL A 35 -0.69 -11.84 20.94
CA VAL A 35 -1.39 -11.38 19.74
C VAL A 35 -0.61 -11.84 18.51
N TYR A 36 -1.31 -12.54 17.61
CA TYR A 36 -0.79 -12.96 16.33
C TYR A 36 -1.18 -11.93 15.25
N CYS A 37 -0.34 -11.77 14.23
CA CYS A 37 -0.63 -10.95 13.08
C CYS A 37 -0.37 -11.76 11.81
N TYR A 38 -1.38 -11.86 10.94
CA TYR A 38 -1.25 -12.55 9.65
C TYR A 38 -0.63 -11.60 8.64
N HIS A 39 0.51 -12.01 8.10
CA HIS A 39 1.46 -11.20 7.33
C HIS A 39 1.96 -9.98 8.09
N GLU A 40 2.81 -9.19 7.47
CA GLU A 40 3.19 -7.89 7.99
C GLU A 40 1.95 -7.00 8.12
N ILE A 41 1.79 -6.32 9.25
CA ILE A 41 0.66 -5.40 9.46
C ILE A 41 0.62 -4.32 8.37
N VAL A 42 1.78 -3.83 7.99
CA VAL A 42 2.08 -2.90 6.89
C VAL A 42 3.49 -3.20 6.41
N HIS A 43 3.78 -2.99 5.12
CA HIS A 43 5.11 -3.22 4.55
C HIS A 43 6.11 -2.16 5.04
N ASN A 44 6.63 -2.36 6.25
CA ASN A 44 7.65 -1.52 6.87
C ASN A 44 8.35 -2.27 8.01
N ASP A 45 9.61 -2.63 7.80
CA ASP A 45 10.41 -3.43 8.74
C ASP A 45 10.54 -2.79 10.13
N TRP A 46 10.68 -1.46 10.18
CA TRP A 46 10.74 -0.75 11.45
C TRP A 46 9.45 -0.91 12.27
N ILE A 47 8.28 -0.84 11.62
CA ILE A 47 6.98 -1.05 12.28
C ILE A 47 6.84 -2.49 12.72
N VAL A 48 7.17 -3.45 11.85
CA VAL A 48 7.12 -4.89 12.16
C VAL A 48 8.02 -5.21 13.34
N GLN A 49 9.28 -4.73 13.34
CA GLN A 49 10.21 -4.95 14.44
C GLN A 49 9.71 -4.35 15.75
N ARG A 50 9.17 -3.13 15.73
CA ARG A 50 8.59 -2.49 16.92
C ARG A 50 7.43 -3.30 17.53
N PHE A 51 6.66 -4.03 16.74
CA PHE A 51 5.61 -4.90 17.27
C PHE A 51 6.16 -6.27 17.71
N LYS A 52 7.18 -6.82 17.04
CA LYS A 52 7.92 -7.99 17.52
C LYS A 52 8.52 -7.74 18.91
N ASP A 53 9.10 -6.57 19.14
CA ASP A 53 9.64 -6.16 20.45
C ASP A 53 8.55 -6.07 21.54
N LYS A 54 7.28 -6.00 21.14
CA LYS A 54 6.10 -6.04 22.03
C LYS A 54 5.43 -7.42 22.08
N ASN A 55 6.15 -8.47 21.67
CA ASN A 55 5.68 -9.84 21.64
C ASN A 55 4.49 -10.13 20.68
N VAL A 56 4.32 -9.34 19.62
CA VAL A 56 3.45 -9.73 18.51
C VAL A 56 4.13 -10.81 17.69
N ILE A 57 3.41 -11.87 17.39
CA ILE A 57 3.89 -13.02 16.61
C ILE A 57 3.32 -12.90 15.20
N PHE A 58 4.20 -12.67 14.22
CA PHE A 58 3.81 -12.63 12.81
C PHE A 58 3.82 -14.05 12.23
N ILE A 59 2.77 -14.40 11.49
CA ILE A 59 2.58 -15.73 10.87
C ILE A 59 2.21 -15.57 9.40
N GLU A 60 2.62 -16.53 8.57
CA GLU A 60 2.40 -16.54 7.12
C GLU A 60 1.35 -17.59 6.68
N ASP A 61 1.07 -18.58 7.50
CA ASP A 61 0.08 -19.64 7.21
C ASP A 61 -0.93 -19.74 8.39
N PRO A 62 -2.24 -19.83 8.14
CA PRO A 62 -3.23 -20.10 9.19
C PRO A 62 -2.91 -21.30 10.09
N LYS A 63 -2.19 -22.30 9.56
CA LYS A 63 -1.77 -23.50 10.33
C LYS A 63 -0.77 -23.19 11.43
N ASP A 64 -0.08 -22.05 11.34
CA ASP A 64 0.85 -21.60 12.37
C ASP A 64 0.13 -20.95 13.57
N LEU A 65 -1.19 -20.67 13.44
CA LEU A 65 -1.99 -20.10 14.51
C LEU A 65 -2.41 -21.18 15.52
N PRO A 66 -2.01 -21.09 16.79
CA PRO A 66 -2.52 -21.97 17.82
C PRO A 66 -4.05 -21.82 17.97
N LYS A 67 -4.71 -22.93 18.31
CA LYS A 67 -6.15 -22.90 18.56
C LYS A 67 -6.51 -21.94 19.69
N ASP A 68 -7.67 -21.28 19.56
CA ASP A 68 -8.20 -20.35 20.54
C ASP A 68 -7.30 -19.11 20.78
N SER A 69 -6.43 -18.75 19.81
CA SER A 69 -5.57 -17.57 19.86
C SER A 69 -6.29 -16.29 19.42
N ILE A 70 -5.61 -15.17 19.61
CA ILE A 70 -6.04 -13.83 19.16
C ILE A 70 -5.23 -13.46 17.94
N VAL A 71 -5.91 -13.18 16.81
CA VAL A 71 -5.25 -12.85 15.55
C VAL A 71 -5.76 -11.56 14.94
N MET A 72 -4.85 -10.81 14.33
CA MET A 72 -5.17 -9.65 13.50
C MET A 72 -4.84 -9.96 12.05
N LEU A 73 -5.75 -9.65 11.14
CA LEU A 73 -5.52 -9.66 9.71
C LEU A 73 -5.03 -8.30 9.25
N SER A 74 -4.01 -8.29 8.36
CA SER A 74 -3.30 -7.09 7.95
C SER A 74 -4.15 -6.08 7.16
N ALA A 75 -3.58 -4.90 6.91
CA ALA A 75 -4.24 -3.83 6.15
C ALA A 75 -4.43 -4.17 4.66
N HIS A 76 -3.67 -5.13 4.12
CA HIS A 76 -3.60 -5.45 2.70
C HIS A 76 -4.81 -6.23 2.18
N GLY A 77 -5.63 -6.79 3.08
CA GLY A 77 -6.77 -7.64 2.75
C GLY A 77 -6.39 -9.12 2.66
N THR A 78 -7.32 -9.95 3.05
CA THR A 78 -7.15 -11.41 3.10
C THR A 78 -8.22 -12.07 2.24
N ALA A 79 -7.85 -13.14 1.52
CA ALA A 79 -8.80 -13.94 0.75
C ALA A 79 -9.92 -14.48 1.67
N PRO A 80 -11.21 -14.47 1.24
CA PRO A 80 -12.33 -14.85 2.10
C PRO A 80 -12.23 -16.25 2.71
N LEU A 81 -11.66 -17.21 1.99
CA LEU A 81 -11.44 -18.58 2.52
C LEU A 81 -10.44 -18.58 3.67
N ILE A 82 -9.35 -17.84 3.54
CA ILE A 82 -8.32 -17.70 4.58
C ILE A 82 -8.87 -16.94 5.80
N GLU A 83 -9.65 -15.88 5.57
CA GLU A 83 -10.33 -15.17 6.66
C GLU A 83 -11.29 -16.08 7.44
N MET A 84 -12.02 -16.95 6.74
CA MET A 84 -12.91 -17.93 7.37
C MET A 84 -12.14 -18.99 8.15
N GLU A 85 -10.97 -19.44 7.66
CA GLU A 85 -10.10 -20.37 8.36
C GLU A 85 -9.60 -19.77 9.69
N PHE A 86 -9.12 -18.52 9.69
CA PHE A 86 -8.74 -17.81 10.90
C PHE A 86 -9.91 -17.68 11.90
N LYS A 87 -11.12 -17.35 11.44
CA LYS A 87 -12.31 -17.28 12.30
C LYS A 87 -12.68 -18.60 12.95
N ASN A 88 -12.36 -19.73 12.31
CA ASN A 88 -12.65 -21.06 12.85
C ASN A 88 -11.58 -21.52 13.87
N ILE A 89 -10.35 -21.05 13.76
CA ILE A 89 -9.23 -21.46 14.61
C ILE A 89 -9.12 -20.53 15.83
N SER A 90 -9.26 -19.22 15.64
CA SER A 90 -9.03 -18.21 16.66
C SER A 90 -10.21 -18.04 17.63
N MET A 91 -9.92 -17.65 18.86
CA MET A 91 -10.90 -17.13 19.81
C MET A 91 -11.43 -15.75 19.35
N THR A 92 -10.52 -14.92 18.85
CA THR A 92 -10.83 -13.58 18.34
C THR A 92 -10.02 -13.32 17.08
N SER A 93 -10.72 -12.94 16.00
CA SER A 93 -10.12 -12.47 14.76
C SER A 93 -10.52 -11.01 14.51
N VAL A 94 -9.54 -10.12 14.44
CA VAL A 94 -9.74 -8.69 14.15
C VAL A 94 -9.30 -8.42 12.71
N ASN A 95 -10.21 -7.95 11.87
CA ASN A 95 -9.90 -7.61 10.49
C ASN A 95 -9.58 -6.12 10.37
N SER A 96 -8.31 -5.78 10.13
CA SER A 96 -7.84 -4.40 9.96
C SER A 96 -7.62 -3.99 8.51
N VAL A 97 -8.25 -4.69 7.58
CA VAL A 97 -8.18 -4.34 6.16
C VAL A 97 -8.57 -2.88 5.91
N CYS A 98 -7.78 -2.21 5.08
CA CYS A 98 -8.07 -0.84 4.67
C CYS A 98 -9.44 -0.77 3.96
N PRO A 99 -10.33 0.19 4.31
CA PRO A 99 -11.62 0.34 3.64
C PRO A 99 -11.54 0.50 2.12
N LEU A 100 -10.43 1.03 1.59
CA LEU A 100 -10.21 1.16 0.16
C LEU A 100 -9.89 -0.19 -0.51
N VAL A 101 -9.18 -1.09 0.17
CA VAL A 101 -8.98 -2.47 -0.25
C VAL A 101 -10.29 -3.26 -0.16
N THR A 102 -11.05 -3.07 0.93
CA THR A 102 -12.40 -3.67 1.09
C THR A 102 -13.31 -3.29 -0.09
N LYS A 103 -13.22 -2.05 -0.58
CA LYS A 103 -13.96 -1.61 -1.78
C LYS A 103 -13.62 -2.47 -2.99
N VAL A 104 -12.32 -2.74 -3.24
CA VAL A 104 -11.87 -3.58 -4.36
C VAL A 104 -12.42 -5.00 -4.23
N HIS A 105 -12.37 -5.58 -3.02
CA HIS A 105 -12.97 -6.90 -2.75
C HIS A 105 -14.47 -6.93 -3.02
N HIS A 106 -15.22 -5.89 -2.62
CA HIS A 106 -16.66 -5.78 -2.90
C HIS A 106 -16.95 -5.67 -4.39
N GLU A 107 -16.18 -4.89 -5.14
CA GLU A 107 -16.32 -4.77 -6.59
C GLU A 107 -15.98 -6.10 -7.30
N ALA A 108 -14.92 -6.80 -6.85
CA ALA A 108 -14.55 -8.12 -7.37
C ALA A 108 -15.68 -9.12 -7.18
N LYS A 109 -16.27 -9.19 -5.97
CA LYS A 109 -17.41 -10.03 -5.68
C LYS A 109 -18.61 -9.69 -6.56
N ARG A 110 -18.97 -8.41 -6.65
CA ARG A 110 -20.10 -7.92 -7.45
C ARG A 110 -19.92 -8.28 -8.93
N PHE A 111 -18.77 -8.00 -9.51
CA PHE A 111 -18.50 -8.32 -10.91
C PHE A 111 -18.54 -9.82 -11.20
N SER A 112 -18.04 -10.63 -10.28
CA SER A 112 -18.10 -12.09 -10.39
C SER A 112 -19.55 -12.60 -10.31
N GLU A 113 -20.37 -12.09 -9.39
CA GLU A 113 -21.80 -12.42 -9.26
C GLU A 113 -22.60 -11.97 -10.49
N ASP A 114 -22.20 -10.88 -11.16
CA ASP A 114 -22.77 -10.41 -12.43
C ASP A 114 -22.31 -11.27 -13.65
N GLY A 115 -21.53 -12.32 -13.42
CA GLY A 115 -21.03 -13.24 -14.45
C GLY A 115 -19.95 -12.65 -15.35
N LYS A 116 -19.15 -11.70 -14.84
CA LYS A 116 -18.04 -11.08 -15.57
C LYS A 116 -16.73 -11.78 -15.28
N LYS A 117 -15.86 -11.82 -16.28
CA LYS A 117 -14.43 -12.05 -16.09
C LYS A 117 -13.77 -10.73 -15.67
N ILE A 118 -12.84 -10.81 -14.74
CA ILE A 118 -12.24 -9.64 -14.11
C ILE A 118 -10.74 -9.65 -14.40
N ILE A 119 -10.28 -8.61 -15.08
CA ILE A 119 -8.85 -8.32 -15.20
C ILE A 119 -8.45 -7.55 -13.93
N TYR A 120 -7.54 -8.09 -13.16
CA TYR A 120 -6.98 -7.43 -11.98
C TYR A 120 -5.57 -6.98 -12.26
N VAL A 121 -5.33 -5.69 -12.28
CA VAL A 121 -4.01 -5.11 -12.49
C VAL A 121 -3.30 -4.97 -11.15
N GLY A 122 -2.16 -5.63 -10.99
CA GLY A 122 -1.43 -5.64 -9.72
C GLY A 122 -0.14 -6.41 -9.82
N HIS A 123 0.64 -6.41 -8.77
CA HIS A 123 1.92 -7.12 -8.70
C HIS A 123 1.71 -8.54 -8.19
N LYS A 124 2.24 -9.51 -8.93
CA LYS A 124 2.28 -10.92 -8.51
C LYS A 124 2.97 -11.04 -7.14
N ASN A 125 2.42 -11.88 -6.28
CA ASN A 125 2.92 -12.13 -4.92
C ASN A 125 2.77 -10.95 -3.93
N HIS A 126 2.11 -9.85 -4.30
CA HIS A 126 1.74 -8.82 -3.33
C HIS A 126 0.50 -9.25 -2.55
N ASP A 127 0.48 -9.06 -1.23
CA ASP A 127 -0.61 -9.51 -0.34
C ASP A 127 -1.98 -8.99 -0.77
N GLU A 128 -2.08 -7.72 -1.20
CA GLU A 128 -3.33 -7.14 -1.71
C GLU A 128 -3.82 -7.87 -2.97
N ALA A 129 -2.91 -8.24 -3.88
CA ALA A 129 -3.28 -8.97 -5.10
C ALA A 129 -3.72 -10.40 -4.77
N ILE A 130 -3.02 -11.09 -3.87
CA ILE A 130 -3.38 -12.45 -3.40
C ILE A 130 -4.77 -12.41 -2.74
N GLY A 131 -5.01 -11.43 -1.86
CA GLY A 131 -6.29 -11.24 -1.19
C GLY A 131 -7.44 -10.98 -2.16
N ALA A 132 -7.24 -10.07 -3.12
CA ALA A 132 -8.24 -9.71 -4.13
C ALA A 132 -8.56 -10.88 -5.07
N LEU A 133 -7.54 -11.56 -5.61
CA LEU A 133 -7.72 -12.74 -6.48
C LEU A 133 -8.49 -13.85 -5.77
N GLY A 134 -8.27 -14.03 -4.46
CA GLY A 134 -8.98 -15.01 -3.65
C GLY A 134 -10.48 -14.70 -3.43
N VAL A 135 -10.96 -13.49 -3.79
CA VAL A 135 -12.40 -13.15 -3.73
C VAL A 135 -13.19 -13.86 -4.82
N ALA A 136 -12.63 -13.99 -6.02
CA ALA A 136 -13.29 -14.60 -7.17
C ALA A 136 -12.27 -15.37 -8.03
N PRO A 137 -11.66 -16.47 -7.50
CA PRO A 137 -10.52 -17.12 -8.12
C PRO A 137 -10.80 -17.68 -9.51
N ASP A 138 -12.05 -18.10 -9.78
CA ASP A 138 -12.45 -18.66 -11.08
C ASP A 138 -12.72 -17.57 -12.14
N ASN A 139 -12.84 -16.31 -11.73
CA ASN A 139 -13.26 -15.20 -12.59
C ASN A 139 -12.23 -14.07 -12.67
N MET A 140 -11.15 -14.09 -11.88
CA MET A 140 -10.14 -13.06 -11.89
C MET A 140 -8.83 -13.53 -12.54
N ILE A 141 -8.25 -12.67 -13.37
CA ILE A 141 -6.97 -12.89 -14.04
C ILE A 141 -6.05 -11.74 -13.66
N LEU A 142 -4.87 -12.06 -13.11
CA LEU A 142 -3.82 -11.09 -12.80
C LEU A 142 -3.12 -10.63 -14.08
N VAL A 143 -2.92 -9.32 -14.18
CA VAL A 143 -2.19 -8.65 -15.25
C VAL A 143 -1.18 -7.69 -14.62
N GLU A 144 0.08 -7.78 -15.03
CA GLU A 144 1.16 -6.92 -14.54
C GLU A 144 1.66 -5.93 -15.60
N SER A 145 1.41 -6.23 -16.89
CA SER A 145 1.89 -5.44 -18.03
C SER A 145 0.84 -5.25 -19.12
N VAL A 146 1.14 -4.39 -20.08
CA VAL A 146 0.31 -4.17 -21.26
C VAL A 146 0.22 -5.44 -22.12
N GLU A 147 1.31 -6.18 -22.22
CA GLU A 147 1.45 -7.42 -22.99
C GLU A 147 0.57 -8.55 -22.44
N ASP A 148 0.33 -8.57 -21.11
CA ASP A 148 -0.51 -9.58 -20.48
C ASP A 148 -1.98 -9.46 -20.92
N ILE A 149 -2.43 -8.25 -21.29
CA ILE A 149 -3.80 -8.03 -21.80
C ILE A 149 -4.05 -8.88 -23.06
N ASP A 150 -3.07 -8.97 -23.97
CA ASP A 150 -3.20 -9.76 -25.20
C ASP A 150 -3.33 -11.28 -24.94
N GLN A 151 -2.91 -11.74 -23.75
CA GLN A 151 -2.93 -13.13 -23.35
C GLN A 151 -4.24 -13.55 -22.64
N THR A 152 -5.09 -12.60 -22.23
CA THR A 152 -6.29 -12.89 -21.43
C THR A 152 -7.40 -13.62 -22.21
N ASN A 153 -7.47 -13.47 -23.54
CA ASN A 153 -8.43 -14.15 -24.45
C ASN A 153 -9.91 -14.03 -24.02
N LEU A 154 -10.35 -12.87 -23.52
CA LEU A 154 -11.70 -12.64 -22.99
C LEU A 154 -12.67 -11.99 -23.98
N HIS A 155 -12.43 -12.09 -25.28
CA HIS A 155 -13.23 -11.39 -26.33
C HIS A 155 -14.70 -11.75 -26.36
N ASN A 156 -15.09 -12.93 -25.88
CA ASN A 156 -16.46 -13.41 -25.82
C ASN A 156 -17.12 -13.22 -24.45
N ASP A 157 -16.40 -12.64 -23.49
CA ASP A 157 -16.85 -12.47 -22.12
C ASP A 157 -17.31 -11.04 -21.85
N LYS A 158 -18.13 -10.89 -20.82
CA LYS A 158 -18.31 -9.58 -20.19
C LYS A 158 -17.11 -9.32 -19.29
N VAL A 159 -16.38 -8.25 -19.54
CA VAL A 159 -15.12 -7.97 -18.84
C VAL A 159 -15.27 -6.78 -17.90
N ALA A 160 -14.69 -6.90 -16.72
CA ALA A 160 -14.47 -5.80 -15.78
C ALA A 160 -12.98 -5.64 -15.49
N LEU A 161 -12.58 -4.45 -15.08
CA LEU A 161 -11.20 -4.13 -14.73
C LEU A 161 -11.14 -3.59 -13.30
N LEU A 162 -10.26 -4.15 -12.50
CA LEU A 162 -9.91 -3.71 -11.14
C LEU A 162 -8.42 -3.53 -11.03
N ALA A 163 -7.98 -2.81 -10.00
CA ALA A 163 -6.56 -2.57 -9.76
C ALA A 163 -6.17 -2.63 -8.29
N GLN A 164 -4.92 -3.01 -8.05
CA GLN A 164 -4.24 -2.83 -6.77
C GLN A 164 -4.19 -1.35 -6.41
N THR A 165 -4.44 -1.02 -5.13
CA THR A 165 -4.61 0.38 -4.71
C THR A 165 -3.33 1.22 -4.74
N THR A 166 -2.17 0.59 -4.84
CA THR A 166 -0.84 1.20 -4.68
C THR A 166 0.02 1.26 -5.95
N LEU A 167 -0.56 1.01 -7.14
CA LEU A 167 0.17 1.06 -8.41
C LEU A 167 0.69 2.46 -8.75
N ALA A 168 1.79 2.54 -9.48
CA ALA A 168 2.18 3.78 -10.13
C ALA A 168 1.17 4.14 -11.23
N MET A 169 0.82 5.42 -11.34
CA MET A 169 -0.09 5.90 -12.39
C MET A 169 0.49 5.60 -13.78
N SER A 170 1.81 5.66 -13.92
CA SER A 170 2.53 5.32 -15.15
C SER A 170 2.51 3.83 -15.51
N GLU A 171 2.23 2.94 -14.57
CA GLU A 171 1.99 1.51 -14.79
C GLU A 171 0.51 1.26 -15.12
N TRP A 172 -0.37 1.86 -14.35
CA TRP A 172 -1.82 1.68 -14.45
C TRP A 172 -2.41 2.22 -15.76
N GLU A 173 -2.07 3.47 -16.13
CA GLU A 173 -2.71 4.15 -17.28
C GLU A 173 -2.49 3.44 -18.63
N PRO A 174 -1.29 2.93 -18.98
CA PRO A 174 -1.09 2.17 -20.21
C PRO A 174 -1.93 0.90 -20.27
N ILE A 175 -1.99 0.14 -19.15
CA ILE A 175 -2.77 -1.10 -19.07
C ILE A 175 -4.26 -0.81 -19.17
N LEU A 176 -4.77 0.23 -18.49
CA LEU A 176 -6.15 0.69 -18.60
C LEU A 176 -6.52 1.06 -20.04
N ASN A 177 -5.66 1.81 -20.73
CA ASN A 177 -5.90 2.23 -22.11
C ASN A 177 -5.89 1.04 -23.08
N LYS A 178 -4.96 0.12 -22.91
CA LYS A 178 -4.92 -1.12 -23.69
C LYS A 178 -6.18 -1.96 -23.46
N ALA A 179 -6.57 -2.19 -22.21
CA ALA A 179 -7.77 -2.96 -21.88
C ALA A 179 -9.05 -2.32 -22.46
N LYS A 180 -9.18 -0.98 -22.42
CA LYS A 180 -10.30 -0.26 -23.07
C LYS A 180 -10.31 -0.40 -24.57
N SER A 181 -9.15 -0.45 -25.22
CA SER A 181 -9.08 -0.62 -26.68
C SER A 181 -9.40 -2.06 -27.10
N GLU A 182 -9.04 -3.03 -26.26
CA GLU A 182 -9.25 -4.45 -26.55
C GLU A 182 -10.68 -4.90 -26.24
N TYR A 183 -11.27 -4.38 -25.16
CA TYR A 183 -12.60 -4.79 -24.68
C TYR A 183 -13.56 -3.60 -24.73
N GLN A 184 -14.35 -3.47 -25.82
CA GLN A 184 -15.22 -2.32 -26.11
C GLN A 184 -16.22 -1.96 -24.99
N ASN A 185 -16.66 -2.93 -24.19
CA ASN A 185 -17.65 -2.76 -23.13
C ASN A 185 -17.07 -3.12 -21.74
N ILE A 186 -15.78 -2.87 -21.55
CA ILE A 186 -15.16 -3.14 -20.25
C ILE A 186 -15.79 -2.29 -19.16
N GLU A 187 -16.24 -2.93 -18.08
CA GLU A 187 -16.79 -2.22 -16.93
C GLU A 187 -15.69 -1.84 -15.95
N LEU A 188 -15.70 -0.60 -15.53
CA LEU A 188 -14.78 -0.07 -14.53
C LEU A 188 -15.50 0.14 -13.21
N PRO A 189 -14.79 0.15 -12.07
CA PRO A 189 -15.37 0.52 -10.79
C PRO A 189 -15.87 1.98 -10.85
N ARG A 190 -16.92 2.29 -10.07
CA ARG A 190 -17.53 3.64 -10.03
C ARG A 190 -16.56 4.74 -9.61
N LYS A 191 -15.57 4.40 -8.79
CA LYS A 191 -14.46 5.28 -8.38
C LYS A 191 -13.15 4.55 -8.63
N SER A 192 -12.08 5.28 -8.93
CA SER A 192 -10.75 4.69 -9.07
C SER A 192 -10.41 3.72 -7.93
N ASP A 193 -9.72 2.64 -8.26
CA ASP A 193 -9.17 1.72 -7.27
C ASP A 193 -7.87 2.25 -6.67
N LEU A 194 -7.08 3.03 -7.44
CA LEU A 194 -5.91 3.68 -6.87
C LEU A 194 -6.35 4.59 -5.73
N CYS A 195 -5.77 4.38 -4.55
CA CYS A 195 -6.16 5.12 -3.36
C CYS A 195 -5.67 6.57 -3.41
N TYR A 196 -6.34 7.46 -2.66
CA TYR A 196 -5.96 8.87 -2.56
C TYR A 196 -4.51 9.05 -2.12
N ALA A 197 -4.04 8.24 -1.15
CA ALA A 197 -2.68 8.28 -0.67
C ALA A 197 -1.65 7.96 -1.76
N THR A 198 -1.98 7.05 -2.68
CA THR A 198 -1.17 6.72 -3.85
C THR A 198 -1.14 7.87 -4.85
N THR A 199 -2.31 8.36 -5.24
CA THR A 199 -2.41 9.38 -6.30
C THR A 199 -1.92 10.76 -5.85
N ASN A 200 -2.22 11.18 -4.61
CA ASN A 200 -1.79 12.47 -4.10
C ASN A 200 -0.27 12.56 -3.97
N ARG A 201 0.38 11.52 -3.42
CA ARG A 201 1.85 11.53 -3.25
C ARG A 201 2.57 11.51 -4.59
N GLN A 202 2.09 10.72 -5.56
CA GLN A 202 2.66 10.73 -6.92
C GLN A 202 2.52 12.11 -7.57
N LYS A 203 1.33 12.75 -7.49
CA LYS A 203 1.11 14.10 -8.01
C LYS A 203 2.02 15.13 -7.36
N ALA A 204 2.16 15.09 -6.03
CA ALA A 204 3.05 16.01 -5.30
C ALA A 204 4.50 15.91 -5.80
N LEU A 205 5.00 14.68 -6.03
CA LEU A 205 6.33 14.46 -6.57
C LEU A 205 6.46 14.92 -8.03
N ILE A 206 5.46 14.65 -8.88
CA ILE A 206 5.44 15.13 -10.27
C ILE A 206 5.50 16.66 -10.30
N ASN A 207 4.70 17.33 -9.47
CA ASN A 207 4.62 18.80 -9.43
C ASN A 207 5.95 19.46 -9.00
N ILE A 208 6.68 18.84 -8.05
CA ILE A 208 7.96 19.38 -7.60
C ILE A 208 9.15 18.95 -8.47
N SER A 209 9.01 17.89 -9.27
CA SER A 209 10.13 17.24 -9.99
C SER A 209 10.98 18.19 -10.83
N ASN A 210 10.38 19.27 -11.38
CA ASN A 210 11.09 20.26 -12.18
C ASN A 210 11.95 21.23 -11.35
N LYS A 211 11.77 21.26 -10.02
CA LYS A 211 12.52 22.16 -9.11
C LYS A 211 13.73 21.47 -8.47
N VAL A 212 13.86 20.15 -8.65
CA VAL A 212 14.86 19.36 -7.95
C VAL A 212 15.66 18.48 -8.90
N ASP A 213 16.88 18.17 -8.51
CA ASP A 213 17.78 17.28 -9.25
C ASP A 213 17.53 15.81 -8.88
N LYS A 214 17.27 15.54 -7.60
CA LYS A 214 17.08 14.19 -7.05
C LYS A 214 15.90 14.13 -6.09
N VAL A 215 15.33 12.94 -5.97
CA VAL A 215 14.22 12.66 -5.03
C VAL A 215 14.62 11.52 -4.10
N LEU A 216 14.46 11.73 -2.80
CA LEU A 216 14.61 10.72 -1.76
C LEU A 216 13.22 10.28 -1.31
N VAL A 217 12.95 8.98 -1.40
CA VAL A 217 11.67 8.37 -1.01
C VAL A 217 11.91 7.45 0.18
N VAL A 218 11.49 7.88 1.36
CA VAL A 218 11.63 7.09 2.59
C VAL A 218 10.61 5.96 2.61
N GLY A 219 11.07 4.73 2.83
CA GLY A 219 10.20 3.55 2.98
C GLY A 219 10.87 2.24 2.58
N SER A 220 10.24 1.12 2.93
CA SER A 220 10.74 -0.23 2.70
C SER A 220 10.70 -0.65 1.23
N SER A 221 11.59 -1.59 0.89
CA SER A 221 11.65 -2.24 -0.42
C SER A 221 10.42 -3.09 -0.72
N THR A 222 9.76 -3.60 0.30
CA THR A 222 8.53 -4.40 0.18
C THR A 222 7.28 -3.54 0.00
N SER A 223 7.36 -2.22 0.25
CA SER A 223 6.23 -1.30 0.11
C SER A 223 5.95 -0.94 -1.35
N SER A 224 4.84 -1.44 -1.90
CA SER A 224 4.37 -1.10 -3.25
C SER A 224 4.17 0.41 -3.42
N ASN A 225 3.59 1.10 -2.43
CA ASN A 225 3.43 2.56 -2.51
C ASN A 225 4.78 3.29 -2.59
N THR A 226 5.79 2.90 -1.80
CA THR A 226 7.13 3.47 -1.85
C THR A 226 7.76 3.26 -3.23
N ASN A 227 7.68 2.04 -3.75
CA ASN A 227 8.22 1.69 -5.06
C ASN A 227 7.52 2.45 -6.19
N ALA A 228 6.19 2.62 -6.11
CA ALA A 228 5.43 3.42 -7.07
C ALA A 228 5.88 4.89 -7.12
N LEU A 229 6.27 5.49 -5.99
CA LEU A 229 6.81 6.85 -5.95
C LEU A 229 8.17 6.94 -6.66
N VAL A 230 9.06 5.97 -6.42
CA VAL A 230 10.36 5.88 -7.09
C VAL A 230 10.17 5.69 -8.60
N THR A 231 9.32 4.74 -9.00
CA THR A 231 8.99 4.46 -10.39
C THR A 231 8.42 5.70 -11.09
N THR A 232 7.51 6.42 -10.45
CA THR A 232 6.92 7.65 -11.00
C THR A 232 7.99 8.68 -11.37
N ILE A 233 8.97 8.91 -10.50
CA ILE A 233 10.01 9.91 -10.74
C ILE A 233 11.03 9.43 -11.78
N ASN A 234 11.42 8.16 -11.74
CA ASN A 234 12.33 7.58 -12.72
C ASN A 234 11.72 7.63 -14.14
N ASN A 235 10.41 7.39 -14.28
CA ASN A 235 9.71 7.49 -15.56
C ASN A 235 9.64 8.94 -16.13
N LEU A 236 9.83 9.95 -15.28
CA LEU A 236 10.00 11.34 -15.71
C LEU A 236 11.45 11.67 -16.12
N GLY A 237 12.35 10.69 -16.13
CA GLY A 237 13.77 10.88 -16.42
C GLY A 237 14.54 11.58 -15.30
N LYS A 238 14.02 11.57 -14.08
CA LYS A 238 14.66 12.13 -12.89
C LYS A 238 15.20 11.00 -12.00
N GLU A 239 16.21 11.32 -11.20
CA GLU A 239 16.84 10.34 -10.31
C GLU A 239 16.10 10.26 -8.98
N ALA A 240 15.51 9.11 -8.68
CA ALA A 240 14.86 8.82 -7.40
C ALA A 240 15.56 7.68 -6.66
N HIS A 241 15.75 7.84 -5.37
CA HIS A 241 16.34 6.85 -4.48
C HIS A 241 15.39 6.49 -3.34
N ARG A 242 15.20 5.19 -3.13
CA ARG A 242 14.53 4.70 -1.93
C ARG A 242 15.53 4.73 -0.77
N ILE A 243 15.09 5.23 0.37
CA ILE A 243 15.88 5.35 1.59
C ILE A 243 15.14 4.62 2.70
N GLU A 244 15.74 3.59 3.23
CA GLU A 244 15.21 2.82 4.35
C GLU A 244 15.95 3.18 5.64
N THR A 245 17.26 3.42 5.53
CA THR A 245 18.15 3.81 6.63
C THR A 245 19.04 4.99 6.22
N LEU A 246 19.67 5.64 7.21
CA LEU A 246 20.68 6.69 6.94
C LEU A 246 21.88 6.16 6.13
N GLU A 247 22.19 4.88 6.22
CA GLU A 247 23.33 4.27 5.52
C GLU A 247 23.12 4.28 4.00
N ASP A 248 21.88 4.23 3.51
CA ASP A 248 21.56 4.29 2.09
C ASP A 248 22.03 5.59 1.44
N LEU A 249 22.12 6.66 2.22
CA LEU A 249 22.60 7.97 1.74
C LEU A 249 24.07 7.95 1.35
N ASN A 250 24.88 7.03 1.88
CA ASN A 250 26.31 6.98 1.61
C ASN A 250 26.64 6.73 0.12
N ASN A 251 25.71 6.10 -0.60
CA ASN A 251 25.88 5.75 -2.01
C ASN A 251 25.29 6.79 -2.97
N ILE A 252 24.75 7.90 -2.45
CA ILE A 252 24.08 8.92 -3.24
C ILE A 252 24.88 10.21 -3.22
N ASN A 253 25.27 10.71 -4.40
CA ASN A 253 25.93 12.00 -4.47
C ASN A 253 24.91 13.13 -4.32
N LEU A 254 24.84 13.73 -3.13
CA LEU A 254 23.94 14.83 -2.77
C LEU A 254 24.66 16.19 -2.64
N LYS A 255 25.87 16.30 -3.21
CA LYS A 255 26.65 17.54 -3.10
C LYS A 255 26.22 18.58 -4.14
N ASN A 256 25.88 19.76 -3.69
CA ASN A 256 25.50 20.92 -4.51
C ASN A 256 24.30 20.65 -5.44
N VAL A 257 23.33 19.87 -4.98
CA VAL A 257 22.08 19.55 -5.70
C VAL A 257 20.88 20.01 -4.89
N ASP A 258 19.78 20.22 -5.60
CA ASP A 258 18.45 20.45 -5.02
C ASP A 258 17.74 19.11 -4.88
N VAL A 259 17.18 18.82 -3.71
CA VAL A 259 16.64 17.52 -3.34
C VAL A 259 15.21 17.66 -2.83
N ALA A 260 14.31 16.79 -3.29
CA ALA A 260 13.03 16.57 -2.63
C ALA A 260 13.12 15.32 -1.75
N ILE A 261 12.53 15.38 -0.56
CA ILE A 261 12.35 14.23 0.31
C ILE A 261 10.87 14.01 0.62
N THR A 262 10.43 12.78 0.51
CA THR A 262 9.07 12.33 0.86
C THR A 262 9.11 10.98 1.56
N ALA A 263 7.94 10.44 1.91
CA ALA A 263 7.81 9.10 2.48
C ALA A 263 6.62 8.35 1.90
N GLY A 264 6.77 7.04 1.72
CA GLY A 264 5.68 6.15 1.37
C GLY A 264 4.60 6.10 2.46
N ALA A 265 3.42 5.56 2.09
CA ALA A 265 2.22 5.52 2.94
C ALA A 265 2.37 4.65 4.20
N SER A 266 3.38 3.78 4.26
CA SER A 266 3.73 2.93 5.41
C SER A 266 4.96 3.38 6.18
N ALA A 267 5.63 4.47 5.77
CA ALA A 267 6.84 4.98 6.40
C ALA A 267 6.51 6.05 7.46
N PRO A 268 7.10 6.00 8.66
CA PRO A 268 6.84 6.99 9.70
C PRO A 268 7.55 8.33 9.40
N ASP A 269 6.85 9.43 9.67
CA ASP A 269 7.34 10.79 9.34
C ASP A 269 8.62 11.21 10.09
N HIS A 270 8.87 10.66 11.27
CA HIS A 270 10.08 10.98 12.03
C HIS A 270 11.37 10.58 11.31
N ILE A 271 11.34 9.55 10.44
CA ILE A 271 12.51 9.15 9.64
C ILE A 271 12.84 10.26 8.62
N VAL A 272 11.82 10.87 8.00
CA VAL A 272 12.04 12.02 7.10
C VAL A 272 12.72 13.17 7.84
N LYS A 273 12.30 13.44 9.08
CA LYS A 273 12.90 14.46 9.91
C LYS A 273 14.37 14.13 10.24
N GLU A 274 14.64 12.92 10.67
CA GLU A 274 16.00 12.44 10.97
C GLU A 274 16.94 12.56 9.77
N ILE A 275 16.48 12.12 8.58
CA ILE A 275 17.25 12.28 7.34
C ILE A 275 17.47 13.75 7.00
N SER A 276 16.46 14.59 7.15
CA SER A 276 16.57 16.03 6.86
C SER A 276 17.58 16.72 7.78
N GLU A 277 17.60 16.36 9.07
CA GLU A 277 18.58 16.84 10.04
C GLU A 277 20.01 16.35 9.71
N PHE A 278 20.14 15.08 9.33
CA PHE A 278 21.43 14.47 8.92
C PHE A 278 22.01 15.14 7.67
N LEU A 279 21.19 15.43 6.67
CA LEU A 279 21.61 16.07 5.42
C LEU A 279 22.09 17.51 5.63
N ASN A 280 21.63 18.17 6.67
CA ASN A 280 21.99 19.55 7.04
C ASN A 280 22.08 20.49 5.80
N PRO A 281 20.96 20.72 5.07
CA PRO A 281 20.96 21.48 3.83
C PRO A 281 21.26 22.98 4.07
N ASN A 282 21.68 23.69 3.03
CA ASN A 282 21.83 25.14 3.09
C ASN A 282 20.48 25.85 3.29
N ASN A 283 19.41 25.29 2.67
CA ASN A 283 18.06 25.80 2.82
C ASN A 283 17.07 24.62 2.96
N LEU A 284 16.11 24.73 3.89
CA LEU A 284 15.04 23.73 4.13
C LEU A 284 13.70 24.39 3.86
N GLU A 285 12.93 23.81 2.94
CA GLU A 285 11.60 24.28 2.56
C GLU A 285 10.56 23.17 2.71
N PHE A 286 9.34 23.52 3.14
CA PHE A 286 8.19 22.62 3.17
C PHE A 286 7.34 22.87 1.92
N TYR A 287 7.25 21.86 1.05
CA TYR A 287 6.41 21.89 -0.14
C TYR A 287 5.11 21.13 0.13
N VAL A 288 4.01 21.87 0.21
CA VAL A 288 2.67 21.29 0.43
C VAL A 288 1.90 21.33 -0.89
N ASP A 289 1.64 20.16 -1.48
CA ASP A 289 0.85 20.02 -2.71
C ASP A 289 -0.65 19.94 -2.37
N THR A 290 -0.99 19.06 -1.42
CA THR A 290 -2.35 18.90 -0.88
C THR A 290 -2.29 18.40 0.56
N THR A 291 -3.43 18.47 1.25
CA THR A 291 -3.62 17.88 2.59
C THR A 291 -4.53 16.67 2.50
N GLU A 292 -4.30 15.69 3.36
CA GLU A 292 -5.14 14.49 3.50
C GLU A 292 -5.82 14.53 4.86
N GLU A 293 -7.15 14.49 4.86
CA GLU A 293 -7.99 14.59 6.07
C GLU A 293 -8.76 13.27 6.33
N GLU A 294 -8.47 12.23 5.55
CA GLU A 294 -9.13 10.95 5.66
C GLU A 294 -8.83 10.31 7.03
N TYR A 295 -9.89 9.81 7.63
CA TYR A 295 -9.84 9.07 8.88
C TYR A 295 -10.63 7.77 8.75
N PHE A 296 -10.04 6.66 9.16
CA PHE A 296 -10.73 5.38 9.25
C PHE A 296 -10.88 4.96 10.72
N PRO A 297 -12.10 4.65 11.13
CA PRO A 297 -12.36 4.19 12.50
C PRO A 297 -11.75 2.79 12.70
N LEU A 298 -11.41 2.48 13.94
CA LEU A 298 -10.93 1.14 14.32
C LEU A 298 -11.88 0.02 13.83
N PRO A 299 -11.36 -1.21 13.61
CA PRO A 299 -12.19 -2.37 13.33
C PRO A 299 -13.35 -2.54 14.31
N LYS A 300 -14.48 -3.06 13.83
CA LYS A 300 -15.72 -3.17 14.63
C LYS A 300 -15.52 -3.99 15.90
N GLU A 301 -14.69 -5.03 15.80
CA GLU A 301 -14.36 -5.97 16.87
C GLU A 301 -13.69 -5.29 18.06
N LEU A 302 -13.03 -4.15 17.84
CA LEU A 302 -12.35 -3.40 18.91
C LEU A 302 -13.19 -2.27 19.48
N ARG A 303 -14.20 -1.76 18.74
CA ARG A 303 -14.95 -0.57 19.16
C ARG A 303 -15.74 -0.76 20.44
N SER A 304 -16.26 -1.97 20.70
CA SER A 304 -17.01 -2.30 21.91
C SER A 304 -16.16 -2.33 23.19
N ASN A 305 -14.83 -2.40 23.06
CA ASN A 305 -13.88 -2.49 24.16
C ASN A 305 -13.21 -1.13 24.50
N ILE A 306 -13.67 -0.05 23.85
CA ILE A 306 -13.13 1.32 24.02
C ILE A 306 -14.19 2.19 24.73
N THR A 307 -14.73 1.71 25.85
CA THR A 307 -15.60 2.52 26.73
C THR A 307 -14.86 2.99 27.95
#